data_cef9f52caf7d8017d95e7dfd73ff680f
#
_entry.id   cef9f52caf7d8017d95e7dfd73ff680f
#
_cell.length_a   1.000
_cell.length_b   1.000
_cell.length_c   1.000
_cell.angle_alpha   90.00
_cell.angle_beta   90.00
_cell.angle_gamma   90.00
#
_symmetry.space_group_name_H-M   'P 1'
#
loop_
_entity.id
_entity.type
_entity.pdbx_description
1 polymer ?
#
loop_
_entity_poly.entity_id
_entity_poly.type
_entity_poly.pdbx_seq_one_letter_code
_entity_poly.pdbx_strand_id
1 'polypeptide(L)'
;MKALIIGGGVGGLATALTLHVHGIDAEIFEQSPEVKELGVGINTLPHAIKELAELGLLEELQRVGIQTSELTYANRFGQTIWQEPRGLAAGYDYPQFSIHRGKLQTVLHDAVVARMGPVVRTGHRFTRFEQTPDSVTAYFDKDGGEVSAAGDLLIGADGINSTLRAIFFPGEGPPLWDGVVQWRGALIKKPWKTGTEMMVAGPRNRKFIYYPISDDVAEPGKQLVNWTVTIKLAEFGTDMQSSADWSRIGDRELLHKYLQEADFQLGEFDPKSIVDATDQIFEYPRCDRDPLPYWSQGRVTLLGDAAHAMYPVGSNGASQAILDARCLADCLSGSNPVPGAIAAYEDARRPPTTEIVHQNRRSGPEQVIDLVEERAPDGFEHLSDVASDEELRSIIKGYSTMAGFGKDQVNK
;
A
#
# COMPACT_ATOMS: atom_id res chain seq x y z
N MET A 1 -26.18 1.42 -14.64
CA MET A 1 -25.30 2.46 -14.09
C MET A 1 -23.90 2.21 -14.62
N LYS A 2 -23.20 3.28 -15.04
CA LYS A 2 -21.85 3.22 -15.58
C LYS A 2 -20.91 4.08 -14.76
N ALA A 3 -19.88 3.49 -14.18
CA ALA A 3 -18.81 4.16 -13.45
C ALA A 3 -17.61 4.46 -14.36
N LEU A 4 -17.04 5.66 -14.25
CA LEU A 4 -15.76 6.03 -14.83
C LEU A 4 -14.70 6.00 -13.71
N ILE A 5 -13.64 5.23 -13.89
CA ILE A 5 -12.57 5.06 -12.88
C ILE A 5 -11.29 5.68 -13.44
N ILE A 6 -10.73 6.63 -12.72
CA ILE A 6 -9.45 7.25 -13.06
C ILE A 6 -8.32 6.53 -12.31
N GLY A 7 -7.42 5.89 -13.05
CA GLY A 7 -6.28 5.14 -12.53
C GLY A 7 -6.46 3.62 -12.60
N GLY A 8 -5.51 2.96 -13.27
CA GLY A 8 -5.39 1.50 -13.42
C GLY A 8 -4.50 0.83 -12.36
N GLY A 9 -4.37 1.43 -11.19
CA GLY A 9 -3.68 0.84 -10.03
C GLY A 9 -4.52 -0.22 -9.32
N VAL A 10 -3.98 -0.76 -8.21
CA VAL A 10 -4.65 -1.80 -7.40
C VAL A 10 -6.06 -1.37 -6.99
N GLY A 11 -6.24 -0.14 -6.49
CA GLY A 11 -7.56 0.37 -6.09
C GLY A 11 -8.56 0.45 -7.24
N GLY A 12 -8.15 1.03 -8.39
CA GLY A 12 -9.04 1.16 -9.55
C GLY A 12 -9.44 -0.17 -10.17
N LEU A 13 -8.49 -1.11 -10.32
CA LEU A 13 -8.76 -2.46 -10.84
C LEU A 13 -9.66 -3.27 -9.89
N ALA A 14 -9.38 -3.23 -8.57
CA ALA A 14 -10.23 -3.87 -7.57
C ALA A 14 -11.64 -3.27 -7.58
N THR A 15 -11.76 -1.93 -7.72
CA THR A 15 -13.05 -1.25 -7.83
C THR A 15 -13.85 -1.73 -9.04
N ALA A 16 -13.23 -1.82 -10.22
CA ALA A 16 -13.90 -2.29 -11.43
C ALA A 16 -14.43 -3.72 -11.27
N LEU A 17 -13.61 -4.64 -10.74
CA LEU A 17 -14.01 -6.03 -10.49
C LEU A 17 -15.17 -6.11 -9.49
N THR A 18 -15.08 -5.36 -8.39
CA THR A 18 -16.13 -5.37 -7.36
C THR A 18 -17.43 -4.79 -7.91
N LEU A 19 -17.38 -3.68 -8.63
CA LEU A 19 -18.57 -3.10 -9.30
C LEU A 19 -19.19 -4.06 -10.30
N HIS A 20 -18.37 -4.77 -11.08
CA HIS A 20 -18.83 -5.76 -12.05
C HIS A 20 -19.63 -6.90 -11.38
N VAL A 21 -19.13 -7.44 -10.25
CA VAL A 21 -19.86 -8.47 -9.49
C VAL A 21 -21.22 -7.96 -8.97
N HIS A 22 -21.33 -6.65 -8.71
CA HIS A 22 -22.57 -5.99 -8.31
C HIS A 22 -23.46 -5.54 -9.49
N GLY A 23 -23.11 -5.92 -10.73
CA GLY A 23 -23.89 -5.57 -11.92
C GLY A 23 -23.78 -4.11 -12.35
N ILE A 24 -22.72 -3.43 -11.98
CA ILE A 24 -22.43 -2.04 -12.32
C ILE A 24 -21.33 -2.02 -13.39
N ASP A 25 -21.62 -1.41 -14.54
CA ASP A 25 -20.64 -1.26 -15.60
C ASP A 25 -19.54 -0.27 -15.21
N ALA A 26 -18.29 -0.55 -15.59
CA ALA A 26 -17.17 0.31 -15.34
C ALA A 26 -16.21 0.43 -16.52
N GLU A 27 -15.62 1.60 -16.73
CA GLU A 27 -14.47 1.84 -17.60
C GLU A 27 -13.33 2.46 -16.80
N ILE A 28 -12.10 1.97 -17.00
CA ILE A 28 -10.89 2.44 -16.33
C ILE A 28 -10.07 3.26 -17.32
N PHE A 29 -9.62 4.44 -16.90
CA PHE A 29 -8.76 5.33 -17.67
C PHE A 29 -7.42 5.47 -16.97
N GLU A 30 -6.36 4.97 -17.62
CA GLU A 30 -4.99 4.95 -17.11
C GLU A 30 -4.11 5.87 -17.96
N GLN A 31 -3.32 6.73 -17.30
CA GLN A 31 -2.44 7.67 -17.99
C GLN A 31 -1.24 6.99 -18.66
N SER A 32 -0.73 5.91 -18.06
CA SER A 32 0.37 5.15 -18.64
C SER A 32 -0.06 4.49 -19.95
N PRO A 33 0.81 4.45 -20.97
CA PRO A 33 0.48 3.80 -22.25
C PRO A 33 0.34 2.28 -22.12
N GLU A 34 0.89 1.70 -21.07
CA GLU A 34 0.81 0.28 -20.74
C GLU A 34 0.83 0.06 -19.22
N VAL A 35 0.20 -1.01 -18.78
CA VAL A 35 0.28 -1.48 -17.39
C VAL A 35 1.55 -2.29 -17.25
N LYS A 36 2.58 -1.73 -16.58
CA LYS A 36 3.87 -2.40 -16.37
C LYS A 36 3.97 -2.99 -14.99
N GLU A 37 4.65 -4.12 -14.88
CA GLU A 37 5.05 -4.71 -13.60
C GLU A 37 6.16 -3.86 -12.95
N LEU A 38 5.81 -2.68 -12.47
CA LEU A 38 6.75 -1.79 -11.80
C LEU A 38 6.73 -1.98 -10.29
N GLY A 39 7.88 -1.73 -9.68
CA GLY A 39 8.03 -1.68 -8.23
C GLY A 39 8.70 -2.91 -7.67
N VAL A 40 8.51 -3.08 -6.38
CA VAL A 40 9.08 -4.13 -5.54
C VAL A 40 7.98 -4.79 -4.71
N GLY A 41 8.31 -5.35 -3.57
CA GLY A 41 7.33 -6.03 -2.73
C GLY A 41 6.26 -5.12 -2.11
N ILE A 42 5.09 -5.69 -1.92
CA ILE A 42 3.98 -5.14 -1.15
C ILE A 42 3.39 -6.25 -0.28
N ASN A 43 2.77 -5.88 0.84
CA ASN A 43 2.01 -6.81 1.68
C ASN A 43 0.52 -6.49 1.59
N THR A 44 -0.30 -7.53 1.48
CA THR A 44 -1.76 -7.45 1.51
C THR A 44 -2.28 -8.24 2.72
N LEU A 45 -3.05 -7.55 3.56
CA LEU A 45 -3.49 -8.09 4.84
C LEU A 45 -4.75 -8.96 4.70
N PRO A 46 -5.06 -9.85 5.67
CA PRO A 46 -6.14 -10.82 5.56
C PRO A 46 -7.51 -10.24 5.22
N HIS A 47 -7.87 -9.06 5.75
CA HIS A 47 -9.14 -8.40 5.45
C HIS A 47 -9.27 -7.99 3.97
N ALA A 48 -8.18 -7.57 3.32
CA ALA A 48 -8.18 -7.28 1.89
C ALA A 48 -8.16 -8.56 1.04
N ILE A 49 -7.47 -9.61 1.52
CA ILE A 49 -7.45 -10.91 0.83
C ILE A 49 -8.82 -11.57 0.89
N LYS A 50 -9.60 -11.38 1.95
CA LYS A 50 -11.01 -11.79 2.00
C LYS A 50 -11.79 -11.24 0.82
N GLU A 51 -11.71 -9.93 0.57
CA GLU A 51 -12.41 -9.29 -0.55
C GLU A 51 -11.93 -9.83 -1.92
N LEU A 52 -10.62 -10.01 -2.09
CA LEU A 52 -10.08 -10.59 -3.32
C LEU A 52 -10.44 -12.07 -3.50
N ALA A 53 -10.59 -12.83 -2.41
CA ALA A 53 -11.05 -14.21 -2.42
C ALA A 53 -12.55 -14.30 -2.82
N GLU A 54 -13.39 -13.38 -2.34
CA GLU A 54 -14.79 -13.26 -2.78
C GLU A 54 -14.91 -12.90 -4.26
N LEU A 55 -13.92 -12.18 -4.82
CA LEU A 55 -13.77 -11.98 -6.25
C LEU A 55 -13.20 -13.20 -6.98
N GLY A 56 -12.92 -14.33 -6.30
CA GLY A 56 -12.39 -15.57 -6.90
C GLY A 56 -10.94 -15.46 -7.36
N LEU A 57 -10.11 -14.64 -6.72
CA LEU A 57 -8.71 -14.41 -7.10
C LEU A 57 -7.69 -15.09 -6.17
N LEU A 58 -8.15 -15.87 -5.17
CA LEU A 58 -7.27 -16.44 -4.16
C LEU A 58 -6.23 -17.39 -4.76
N GLU A 59 -6.63 -18.25 -5.71
CA GLU A 59 -5.72 -19.22 -6.35
C GLU A 59 -4.63 -18.53 -7.19
N GLU A 60 -4.99 -17.45 -7.90
CA GLU A 60 -4.04 -16.65 -8.67
C GLU A 60 -3.01 -15.97 -7.75
N LEU A 61 -3.48 -15.41 -6.62
CA LEU A 61 -2.61 -14.79 -5.63
C LEU A 61 -1.66 -15.81 -4.98
N GLN A 62 -2.14 -17.03 -4.70
CA GLN A 62 -1.32 -18.13 -4.17
C GLN A 62 -0.20 -18.56 -5.13
N ARG A 63 -0.41 -18.43 -6.44
CA ARG A 63 0.61 -18.79 -7.45
C ARG A 63 1.72 -17.74 -7.58
N VAL A 64 1.45 -16.47 -7.27
CA VAL A 64 2.38 -15.38 -7.54
C VAL A 64 2.92 -14.69 -6.29
N GLY A 65 2.38 -14.99 -5.11
CA GLY A 65 2.78 -14.38 -3.83
C GLY A 65 3.14 -15.41 -2.78
N ILE A 66 3.82 -14.96 -1.73
CA ILE A 66 4.21 -15.76 -0.57
C ILE A 66 3.17 -15.56 0.55
N GLN A 67 2.61 -16.64 1.07
CA GLN A 67 1.77 -16.59 2.26
C GLN A 67 2.65 -16.30 3.48
N THR A 68 2.60 -15.06 3.96
CA THR A 68 3.39 -14.63 5.12
C THR A 68 2.89 -15.34 6.38
N SER A 69 3.78 -16.07 7.06
CA SER A 69 3.45 -16.83 8.27
C SER A 69 3.86 -16.13 9.57
N GLU A 70 4.87 -15.27 9.52
CA GLU A 70 5.45 -14.63 10.71
C GLU A 70 5.98 -13.24 10.39
N LEU A 71 5.88 -12.33 11.35
CA LEU A 71 6.52 -11.03 11.35
C LEU A 71 7.38 -10.87 12.60
N THR A 72 8.64 -10.50 12.43
CA THR A 72 9.56 -10.16 13.50
C THR A 72 9.85 -8.67 13.48
N TYR A 73 9.67 -8.01 14.62
CA TYR A 73 10.18 -6.67 14.91
C TYR A 73 11.48 -6.80 15.73
N ALA A 74 12.54 -6.13 15.30
CA ALA A 74 13.85 -6.17 15.95
C ALA A 74 14.44 -4.77 16.10
N ASN A 75 15.37 -4.58 17.04
CA ASN A 75 16.17 -3.38 17.07
C ASN A 75 17.27 -3.41 15.97
N ARG A 76 18.10 -2.35 15.85
CA ARG A 76 19.19 -2.28 14.86
C ARG A 76 20.31 -3.30 15.07
N PHE A 77 20.36 -3.94 16.25
CA PHE A 77 21.31 -5.01 16.59
C PHE A 77 20.76 -6.42 16.29
N GLY A 78 19.56 -6.53 15.67
CA GLY A 78 18.93 -7.80 15.36
C GLY A 78 18.31 -8.50 16.58
N GLN A 79 18.23 -7.85 17.74
CA GLN A 79 17.58 -8.41 18.91
C GLN A 79 16.06 -8.32 18.75
N THR A 80 15.39 -9.47 18.87
CA THR A 80 13.93 -9.56 18.71
C THR A 80 13.21 -8.81 19.83
N ILE A 81 12.33 -7.88 19.45
CA ILE A 81 11.45 -7.13 20.34
C ILE A 81 10.06 -7.77 20.39
N TRP A 82 9.52 -8.10 19.20
CA TRP A 82 8.22 -8.73 19.09
C TRP A 82 8.21 -9.70 17.91
N GLN A 83 7.58 -10.82 18.07
CA GLN A 83 7.39 -11.81 17.03
C GLN A 83 5.95 -12.30 17.08
N GLU A 84 5.29 -12.31 15.92
CA GLU A 84 3.91 -12.74 15.86
C GLU A 84 3.62 -13.55 14.60
N PRO A 85 2.75 -14.57 14.70
CA PRO A 85 2.24 -15.26 13.52
C PRO A 85 1.36 -14.32 12.67
N ARG A 86 1.30 -14.58 11.37
CA ARG A 86 0.53 -13.77 10.41
C ARG A 86 -0.40 -14.65 9.57
N GLY A 87 -1.45 -14.06 9.03
CA GLY A 87 -2.39 -14.75 8.16
C GLY A 87 -2.95 -16.05 8.77
N LEU A 88 -2.92 -17.14 8.01
CA LEU A 88 -3.43 -18.44 8.47
C LEU A 88 -2.72 -18.95 9.74
N ALA A 89 -1.41 -18.69 9.88
CA ALA A 89 -0.66 -19.09 11.07
C ALA A 89 -1.12 -18.35 12.35
N ALA A 90 -1.71 -17.16 12.22
CA ALA A 90 -2.33 -16.42 13.32
C ALA A 90 -3.78 -16.82 13.59
N GLY A 91 -4.33 -17.76 12.80
CA GLY A 91 -5.71 -18.22 12.89
C GLY A 91 -6.72 -17.31 12.21
N TYR A 92 -6.31 -16.53 11.20
CA TYR A 92 -7.23 -15.89 10.28
C TYR A 92 -7.77 -16.95 9.29
N ASP A 93 -8.98 -16.75 8.80
CA ASP A 93 -9.57 -17.59 7.74
C ASP A 93 -8.98 -17.29 6.37
N TYR A 94 -8.29 -16.17 6.22
CA TYR A 94 -7.64 -15.73 5.00
C TYR A 94 -6.14 -15.49 5.22
N PRO A 95 -5.28 -15.79 4.20
CA PRO A 95 -3.85 -15.55 4.31
C PRO A 95 -3.52 -14.06 4.27
N GLN A 96 -2.29 -13.73 4.71
CA GLN A 96 -1.59 -12.52 4.33
C GLN A 96 -0.65 -12.86 3.19
N PHE A 97 -0.53 -12.01 2.17
CA PHE A 97 0.47 -12.20 1.13
C PHE A 97 1.54 -11.10 1.16
N SER A 98 2.80 -11.54 1.03
CA SER A 98 3.90 -10.73 0.53
C SER A 98 4.06 -11.03 -0.96
N ILE A 99 3.96 -10.03 -1.81
CA ILE A 99 3.86 -10.21 -3.26
C ILE A 99 4.58 -9.09 -4.01
N HIS A 100 5.09 -9.37 -5.21
CA HIS A 100 5.57 -8.31 -6.10
C HIS A 100 4.39 -7.43 -6.52
N ARG A 101 4.49 -6.10 -6.32
CA ARG A 101 3.40 -5.15 -6.57
C ARG A 101 2.85 -5.23 -8.00
N GLY A 102 3.76 -5.34 -8.98
CA GLY A 102 3.38 -5.50 -10.39
C GLY A 102 2.60 -6.79 -10.61
N LYS A 103 2.98 -7.92 -9.99
CA LYS A 103 2.25 -9.18 -10.10
C LYS A 103 0.82 -9.08 -9.53
N LEU A 104 0.65 -8.41 -8.37
CA LEU A 104 -0.69 -8.13 -7.84
C LEU A 104 -1.53 -7.33 -8.83
N GLN A 105 -0.94 -6.28 -9.42
CA GLN A 105 -1.62 -5.46 -10.42
C GLN A 105 -1.96 -6.27 -11.68
N THR A 106 -1.07 -7.14 -12.16
CA THR A 106 -1.31 -8.03 -13.31
C THR A 106 -2.47 -8.99 -13.03
N VAL A 107 -2.50 -9.65 -11.86
CA VAL A 107 -3.62 -10.54 -11.48
C VAL A 107 -4.97 -9.81 -11.54
N LEU A 108 -5.04 -8.60 -11.00
CA LEU A 108 -6.26 -7.79 -11.04
C LEU A 108 -6.61 -7.35 -12.47
N HIS A 109 -5.62 -6.89 -13.24
CA HIS A 109 -5.81 -6.47 -14.63
C HIS A 109 -6.31 -7.60 -15.51
N ASP A 110 -5.69 -8.77 -15.43
CA ASP A 110 -6.08 -9.93 -16.22
C ASP A 110 -7.50 -10.41 -15.88
N ALA A 111 -7.86 -10.36 -14.61
CA ALA A 111 -9.22 -10.64 -14.17
C ALA A 111 -10.23 -9.62 -14.74
N VAL A 112 -9.90 -8.32 -14.78
CA VAL A 112 -10.72 -7.28 -15.42
C VAL A 112 -10.90 -7.59 -16.90
N VAL A 113 -9.81 -7.82 -17.62
CA VAL A 113 -9.87 -8.10 -19.07
C VAL A 113 -10.66 -9.38 -19.36
N ALA A 114 -10.42 -10.44 -18.59
CA ALA A 114 -11.11 -11.72 -18.79
C ALA A 114 -12.62 -11.65 -18.55
N ARG A 115 -13.09 -10.87 -17.57
CA ARG A 115 -14.50 -10.82 -17.16
C ARG A 115 -15.28 -9.69 -17.81
N MET A 116 -14.63 -8.55 -18.07
CA MET A 116 -15.28 -7.32 -18.52
C MET A 116 -14.89 -6.94 -19.96
N GLY A 117 -13.90 -7.63 -20.57
CA GLY A 117 -13.36 -7.28 -21.88
C GLY A 117 -12.44 -6.04 -21.83
N PRO A 118 -12.29 -5.31 -22.95
CA PRO A 118 -11.30 -4.23 -23.10
C PRO A 118 -11.78 -2.91 -22.46
N VAL A 119 -12.09 -2.92 -21.17
CA VAL A 119 -12.59 -1.74 -20.44
C VAL A 119 -11.45 -0.86 -19.88
N VAL A 120 -10.20 -1.31 -19.92
CA VAL A 120 -9.03 -0.54 -19.51
C VAL A 120 -8.52 0.28 -20.68
N ARG A 121 -8.62 1.60 -20.58
CA ARG A 121 -8.20 2.58 -21.58
C ARG A 121 -6.87 3.19 -21.16
N THR A 122 -5.76 2.69 -21.68
CA THR A 122 -4.41 3.23 -21.44
C THR A 122 -4.13 4.48 -22.26
N GLY A 123 -3.11 5.27 -21.88
CA GLY A 123 -2.75 6.52 -22.56
C GLY A 123 -3.78 7.65 -22.40
N HIS A 124 -4.66 7.57 -21.37
CA HIS A 124 -5.69 8.57 -21.10
C HIS A 124 -5.35 9.32 -19.82
N ARG A 125 -4.71 10.47 -19.93
CA ARG A 125 -4.36 11.31 -18.78
C ARG A 125 -5.55 12.21 -18.41
N PHE A 126 -6.19 11.96 -17.28
CA PHE A 126 -7.32 12.75 -16.78
C PHE A 126 -6.92 14.22 -16.57
N THR A 127 -7.79 15.15 -16.98
CA THR A 127 -7.54 16.59 -16.91
C THR A 127 -8.61 17.36 -16.15
N ARG A 128 -9.88 17.06 -16.37
CA ARG A 128 -11.02 17.76 -15.76
C ARG A 128 -12.30 16.93 -15.88
N PHE A 129 -13.33 17.36 -15.19
CA PHE A 129 -14.68 16.81 -15.34
C PHE A 129 -15.74 17.91 -15.37
N GLU A 130 -16.90 17.56 -15.87
CA GLU A 130 -18.14 18.31 -15.75
C GLU A 130 -19.23 17.38 -15.25
N GLN A 131 -20.18 17.89 -14.46
CA GLN A 131 -21.31 17.09 -13.99
C GLN A 131 -22.62 17.84 -14.05
N THR A 132 -23.68 17.07 -14.22
CA THR A 132 -25.08 17.49 -14.11
C THR A 132 -25.73 16.73 -12.95
N PRO A 133 -27.00 17.00 -12.57
CA PRO A 133 -27.71 16.17 -11.61
C PRO A 133 -27.76 14.68 -11.98
N ASP A 134 -27.70 14.34 -13.29
CA ASP A 134 -27.95 13.00 -13.79
C ASP A 134 -26.71 12.28 -14.34
N SER A 135 -25.61 13.00 -14.64
CA SER A 135 -24.45 12.44 -15.30
C SER A 135 -23.15 13.18 -14.93
N VAL A 136 -22.00 12.52 -15.23
CA VAL A 136 -20.67 13.13 -15.18
C VAL A 136 -19.94 12.85 -16.49
N THR A 137 -19.19 13.83 -16.99
CA THR A 137 -18.29 13.71 -18.15
C THR A 137 -16.88 13.96 -17.70
N ALA A 138 -16.00 12.98 -17.90
CA ALA A 138 -14.56 13.08 -17.67
C ALA A 138 -13.83 13.41 -18.96
N TYR A 139 -12.81 14.26 -18.89
CA TYR A 139 -12.00 14.69 -20.03
C TYR A 139 -10.55 14.25 -19.82
N PHE A 140 -9.92 13.83 -20.90
CA PHE A 140 -8.58 13.26 -20.90
C PHE A 140 -7.74 13.87 -22.00
N ASP A 141 -6.46 14.06 -21.74
CA ASP A 141 -5.46 14.25 -22.80
C ASP A 141 -5.04 12.86 -23.29
N LYS A 142 -5.18 12.62 -24.59
CA LYS A 142 -4.72 11.44 -25.29
C LYS A 142 -3.94 11.87 -26.53
N ASP A 143 -2.63 11.56 -26.56
CA ASP A 143 -1.73 11.90 -27.67
C ASP A 143 -1.75 13.39 -28.05
N GLY A 144 -1.96 14.29 -27.06
CA GLY A 144 -2.04 15.73 -27.24
C GLY A 144 -3.41 16.23 -27.72
N GLY A 145 -4.42 15.39 -27.78
CA GLY A 145 -5.81 15.73 -28.08
C GLY A 145 -6.75 15.50 -26.90
N GLU A 146 -7.78 16.35 -26.75
CA GLU A 146 -8.81 16.15 -25.74
C GLU A 146 -9.81 15.09 -26.22
N VAL A 147 -10.05 14.06 -25.37
CA VAL A 147 -11.12 13.09 -25.54
C VAL A 147 -11.97 13.04 -24.27
N SER A 148 -13.20 12.56 -24.37
CA SER A 148 -14.11 12.51 -23.21
C SER A 148 -14.88 11.20 -23.12
N ALA A 149 -15.34 10.89 -21.88
CA ALA A 149 -16.23 9.80 -21.60
C ALA A 149 -17.33 10.26 -20.63
N ALA A 150 -18.55 9.77 -20.83
CA ALA A 150 -19.70 10.06 -19.97
C ALA A 150 -20.13 8.82 -19.19
N GLY A 151 -20.58 9.04 -17.95
CA GLY A 151 -21.06 8.02 -17.05
C GLY A 151 -22.00 8.59 -15.98
N ASP A 152 -22.40 7.73 -15.07
CA ASP A 152 -23.29 8.09 -13.95
C ASP A 152 -22.49 8.49 -12.69
N LEU A 153 -21.22 8.06 -12.61
CA LEU A 153 -20.32 8.22 -11.46
C LEU A 153 -18.87 8.35 -11.95
N LEU A 154 -18.07 9.22 -11.32
CA LEU A 154 -16.62 9.35 -11.50
C LEU A 154 -15.90 8.99 -10.21
N ILE A 155 -14.94 8.08 -10.28
CA ILE A 155 -14.14 7.59 -9.16
C ILE A 155 -12.67 7.93 -9.40
N GLY A 156 -12.08 8.76 -8.55
CA GLY A 156 -10.66 9.07 -8.58
C GLY A 156 -9.86 8.06 -7.79
N ALA A 157 -9.20 7.12 -8.48
CA ALA A 157 -8.27 6.14 -7.96
C ALA A 157 -6.84 6.38 -8.52
N ASP A 158 -6.51 7.65 -8.79
CA ASP A 158 -5.32 8.15 -9.48
C ASP A 158 -4.12 8.41 -8.55
N GLY A 159 -4.16 7.84 -7.35
CA GLY A 159 -3.03 7.73 -6.43
C GLY A 159 -2.69 9.02 -5.70
N ILE A 160 -1.54 9.03 -5.01
CA ILE A 160 -1.10 10.14 -4.14
C ILE A 160 -0.98 11.49 -4.87
N ASN A 161 -0.69 11.48 -6.17
CA ASN A 161 -0.60 12.66 -7.03
C ASN A 161 -1.91 12.92 -7.79
N SER A 162 -3.06 12.53 -7.22
CA SER A 162 -4.38 12.62 -7.83
C SER A 162 -4.69 14.01 -8.41
N THR A 163 -5.00 14.03 -9.69
CA THR A 163 -5.52 15.22 -10.38
C THR A 163 -6.92 15.56 -9.90
N LEU A 164 -7.75 14.52 -9.64
CA LEU A 164 -9.10 14.75 -9.14
C LEU A 164 -9.08 15.37 -7.73
N ARG A 165 -8.19 14.90 -6.84
CA ARG A 165 -7.97 15.52 -5.54
C ARG A 165 -7.53 16.98 -5.65
N ALA A 166 -6.61 17.28 -6.57
CA ALA A 166 -6.16 18.65 -6.80
C ALA A 166 -7.26 19.57 -7.32
N ILE A 167 -8.25 19.04 -8.08
CA ILE A 167 -9.44 19.79 -8.49
C ILE A 167 -10.33 20.09 -7.29
N PHE A 168 -10.52 19.14 -6.37
CA PHE A 168 -11.32 19.35 -5.16
C PHE A 168 -10.64 20.31 -4.17
N PHE A 169 -9.30 20.22 -4.07
CA PHE A 169 -8.49 20.95 -3.09
C PHE A 169 -7.31 21.66 -3.75
N PRO A 170 -7.55 22.70 -4.57
CA PRO A 170 -6.48 23.33 -5.38
C PRO A 170 -5.39 24.03 -4.54
N GLY A 171 -5.63 24.25 -3.26
CA GLY A 171 -4.67 24.85 -2.34
C GLY A 171 -3.89 23.88 -1.47
N GLU A 172 -4.07 22.56 -1.63
CA GLU A 172 -3.45 21.57 -0.75
C GLU A 172 -1.92 21.46 -0.90
N GLY A 173 -1.40 21.70 -2.09
CA GLY A 173 0.03 21.55 -2.39
C GLY A 173 0.48 20.10 -2.67
N PRO A 174 1.81 19.84 -2.66
CA PRO A 174 2.38 18.52 -2.91
C PRO A 174 2.13 17.56 -1.74
N PRO A 175 2.40 16.24 -1.94
CA PRO A 175 2.45 15.28 -0.83
C PRO A 175 3.43 15.70 0.26
N LEU A 176 3.11 15.36 1.50
CA LEU A 176 3.91 15.71 2.68
C LEU A 176 5.02 14.69 2.87
N TRP A 177 6.25 15.18 2.94
CA TRP A 177 7.44 14.39 3.23
C TRP A 177 7.82 14.49 4.70
N ASP A 178 8.07 13.36 5.35
CA ASP A 178 8.47 13.34 6.77
C ASP A 178 9.99 13.36 7.00
N GLY A 179 10.75 13.69 5.99
CA GLY A 179 12.21 13.72 6.04
C GLY A 179 12.87 12.37 5.79
N VAL A 180 12.11 11.30 5.57
CA VAL A 180 12.62 9.95 5.34
C VAL A 180 12.70 9.63 3.85
N VAL A 181 13.85 9.10 3.43
CA VAL A 181 14.04 8.51 2.10
C VAL A 181 14.06 6.99 2.22
N GLN A 182 13.47 6.33 1.23
CA GLN A 182 13.40 4.88 1.12
C GLN A 182 14.20 4.42 -0.08
N TRP A 183 15.14 3.50 0.16
CA TRP A 183 15.79 2.71 -0.89
C TRP A 183 15.18 1.31 -0.88
N ARG A 184 14.82 0.83 -2.04
CA ARG A 184 14.17 -0.47 -2.19
C ARG A 184 14.75 -1.23 -3.36
N GLY A 185 14.82 -2.56 -3.20
CA GLY A 185 15.21 -3.45 -4.25
C GLY A 185 14.67 -4.86 -4.04
N ALA A 186 14.86 -5.69 -5.05
CA ALA A 186 14.58 -7.11 -4.97
C ALA A 186 15.77 -7.90 -5.52
N LEU A 187 16.05 -9.05 -4.92
CA LEU A 187 17.10 -9.96 -5.37
C LEU A 187 16.71 -11.42 -5.15
N ILE A 188 17.30 -12.31 -5.93
CA ILE A 188 17.12 -13.76 -5.76
C ILE A 188 18.08 -14.26 -4.70
N LYS A 189 17.55 -14.88 -3.63
CA LYS A 189 18.33 -15.36 -2.49
C LYS A 189 17.75 -16.67 -1.94
N LYS A 190 18.55 -17.42 -1.18
CA LYS A 190 18.04 -18.56 -0.40
C LYS A 190 16.99 -18.08 0.61
N PRO A 191 15.95 -18.87 0.87
CA PRO A 191 14.97 -18.56 1.89
C PRO A 191 15.61 -18.28 3.25
N TRP A 192 15.08 -17.29 3.96
CA TRP A 192 15.35 -17.09 5.37
C TRP A 192 14.37 -17.93 6.18
N LYS A 193 14.86 -18.65 7.20
CA LYS A 193 14.07 -19.60 7.99
C LYS A 193 13.28 -20.57 7.07
N THR A 194 11.95 -20.50 7.06
CA THR A 194 11.09 -21.33 6.21
C THR A 194 10.77 -20.67 4.85
N GLY A 195 11.14 -19.39 4.67
CA GLY A 195 10.88 -18.63 3.44
C GLY A 195 9.52 -17.95 3.40
N THR A 196 8.85 -17.84 4.54
CA THR A 196 7.53 -17.20 4.67
C THR A 196 7.52 -16.08 5.72
N GLU A 197 8.68 -15.77 6.29
CA GLU A 197 8.85 -14.80 7.34
C GLU A 197 9.25 -13.44 6.79
N MET A 198 8.83 -12.40 7.51
CA MET A 198 9.24 -11.03 7.28
C MET A 198 9.87 -10.42 8.53
N MET A 199 10.77 -9.46 8.32
CA MET A 199 11.45 -8.73 9.37
C MET A 199 11.35 -7.23 9.15
N VAL A 200 11.15 -6.50 10.23
CA VAL A 200 11.27 -5.04 10.35
C VAL A 200 12.26 -4.77 11.47
N ALA A 201 13.42 -4.18 11.15
CA ALA A 201 14.49 -3.93 12.12
C ALA A 201 14.91 -2.46 12.12
N GLY A 202 15.17 -1.94 13.33
CA GLY A 202 15.61 -0.56 13.56
C GLY A 202 14.48 0.45 13.73
N PRO A 203 14.77 1.58 14.40
CA PRO A 203 13.83 2.61 14.77
C PRO A 203 13.37 3.46 13.56
N ARG A 204 12.44 4.37 13.82
CA ARG A 204 11.80 5.23 12.80
C ARG A 204 12.77 5.99 11.90
N ASN A 205 13.92 6.43 12.44
CA ASN A 205 14.91 7.24 11.72
C ASN A 205 15.87 6.44 10.83
N ARG A 206 15.96 5.11 11.05
CA ARG A 206 16.77 4.17 10.26
C ARG A 206 16.19 2.78 10.39
N LYS A 207 15.76 2.18 9.29
CA LYS A 207 15.06 0.91 9.31
C LYS A 207 15.49 0.02 8.15
N PHE A 208 15.57 -1.26 8.42
CA PHE A 208 15.73 -2.30 7.42
C PHE A 208 14.52 -3.24 7.45
N ILE A 209 13.94 -3.49 6.28
CA ILE A 209 12.77 -4.36 6.11
C ILE A 209 13.13 -5.42 5.08
N TYR A 210 12.75 -6.67 5.37
CA TYR A 210 13.06 -7.81 4.52
C TYR A 210 11.89 -8.80 4.52
N TYR A 211 11.49 -9.28 3.33
CA TYR A 211 10.47 -10.32 3.18
C TYR A 211 10.51 -10.95 1.77
N PRO A 212 10.20 -12.27 1.63
CA PRO A 212 10.07 -12.93 0.34
C PRO A 212 8.82 -12.46 -0.39
N ILE A 213 8.85 -12.42 -1.73
CA ILE A 213 7.74 -11.94 -2.56
C ILE A 213 7.38 -12.87 -3.72
N SER A 214 8.19 -13.88 -4.01
CA SER A 214 7.87 -14.91 -5.01
C SER A 214 8.79 -16.13 -4.87
N ASP A 215 8.22 -17.31 -5.08
CA ASP A 215 8.96 -18.57 -5.29
C ASP A 215 9.14 -18.88 -6.79
N ASP A 216 8.47 -18.14 -7.66
CA ASP A 216 8.59 -18.28 -9.12
C ASP A 216 9.86 -17.57 -9.60
N VAL A 217 10.99 -18.25 -9.45
CA VAL A 217 12.31 -17.80 -9.86
C VAL A 217 13.04 -18.89 -10.65
N ALA A 218 13.93 -18.48 -11.55
CA ALA A 218 14.67 -19.43 -12.40
C ALA A 218 15.64 -20.35 -11.63
N GLU A 219 16.04 -19.97 -10.40
CA GLU A 219 17.00 -20.70 -9.59
C GLU A 219 16.28 -21.59 -8.56
N PRO A 220 16.31 -22.94 -8.69
CA PRO A 220 15.65 -23.83 -7.76
C PRO A 220 16.13 -23.64 -6.30
N GLY A 221 15.19 -23.66 -5.36
CA GLY A 221 15.46 -23.49 -3.92
C GLY A 221 15.86 -22.09 -3.50
N LYS A 222 15.61 -21.09 -4.37
CA LYS A 222 15.73 -19.68 -4.05
C LYS A 222 14.37 -18.99 -4.17
N GLN A 223 14.30 -17.76 -3.69
CA GLN A 223 13.13 -16.89 -3.72
C GLN A 223 13.53 -15.49 -4.19
N LEU A 224 12.60 -14.77 -4.81
CA LEU A 224 12.72 -13.33 -4.96
C LEU A 224 12.34 -12.69 -3.63
N VAL A 225 13.24 -11.91 -3.07
CA VAL A 225 13.05 -11.23 -1.80
C VAL A 225 13.09 -9.72 -2.00
N ASN A 226 12.20 -9.03 -1.31
CA ASN A 226 12.18 -7.57 -1.23
C ASN A 226 12.99 -7.12 -0.02
N TRP A 227 13.75 -6.05 -0.18
CA TRP A 227 14.32 -5.31 0.92
C TRP A 227 14.00 -3.81 0.82
N THR A 228 13.98 -3.16 1.96
CA THR A 228 13.84 -1.71 2.04
C THR A 228 14.78 -1.18 3.13
N VAL A 229 15.53 -0.15 2.81
CA VAL A 229 16.26 0.68 3.79
C VAL A 229 15.57 2.03 3.84
N THR A 230 15.27 2.53 5.03
CA THR A 230 14.75 3.88 5.25
C THR A 230 15.68 4.66 6.14
N ILE A 231 16.01 5.89 5.76
CA ILE A 231 16.88 6.79 6.53
C ILE A 231 16.21 8.16 6.62
N LYS A 232 16.17 8.73 7.83
CA LYS A 232 15.72 10.10 8.03
C LYS A 232 16.84 11.05 7.66
N LEU A 233 16.64 11.89 6.65
CA LEU A 233 17.61 12.85 6.13
C LEU A 233 17.26 14.30 6.47
N ALA A 234 16.01 14.58 6.81
CA ALA A 234 15.54 15.93 7.11
C ALA A 234 14.44 15.91 8.18
N GLU A 235 14.09 17.07 8.70
CA GLU A 235 12.94 17.22 9.57
C GLU A 235 11.62 17.32 8.77
N PHE A 236 10.50 16.97 9.42
CA PHE A 236 9.18 17.13 8.84
C PHE A 236 8.93 18.59 8.44
N GLY A 237 8.35 18.79 7.25
CA GLY A 237 8.07 20.13 6.72
C GLY A 237 9.24 20.77 5.96
N THR A 238 10.37 20.08 5.82
CA THR A 238 11.43 20.49 4.89
C THR A 238 10.94 20.28 3.45
N ASP A 239 11.24 21.23 2.56
CA ASP A 239 10.89 21.12 1.15
C ASP A 239 11.56 19.90 0.52
N MET A 240 10.76 19.08 -0.13
CA MET A 240 11.22 17.89 -0.82
C MET A 240 12.01 18.28 -2.08
N GLN A 241 13.28 17.92 -2.15
CA GLN A 241 14.16 18.25 -3.27
C GLN A 241 13.92 17.41 -4.53
N SER A 242 13.10 16.36 -4.43
CA SER A 242 12.76 15.47 -5.56
C SER A 242 11.25 15.24 -5.61
N SER A 243 10.71 15.08 -6.83
CA SER A 243 9.32 14.65 -7.00
C SER A 243 9.09 13.26 -6.38
N ALA A 244 7.88 12.98 -5.94
CA ALA A 244 7.46 11.62 -5.55
C ALA A 244 7.36 10.73 -6.79
N ASP A 245 8.52 10.38 -7.36
CA ASP A 245 8.68 9.49 -8.51
C ASP A 245 9.11 8.11 -8.04
N TRP A 246 8.21 7.13 -8.16
CA TRP A 246 8.41 5.76 -7.73
C TRP A 246 9.31 4.93 -8.65
N SER A 247 9.79 5.50 -9.75
CA SER A 247 10.68 4.86 -10.72
C SER A 247 12.12 5.40 -10.66
N ARG A 248 12.40 6.36 -9.78
CA ARG A 248 13.73 6.95 -9.64
C ARG A 248 14.76 5.90 -9.23
N ILE A 249 15.85 5.82 -10.00
CA ILE A 249 16.99 4.95 -9.69
C ILE A 249 17.79 5.56 -8.54
N GLY A 250 18.05 4.74 -7.52
CA GLY A 250 18.79 5.14 -6.33
C GLY A 250 20.30 5.14 -6.54
N ASP A 251 20.98 6.05 -5.85
CA ASP A 251 22.44 6.10 -5.79
C ASP A 251 22.96 5.06 -4.78
N ARG A 252 23.64 4.05 -5.28
CA ARG A 252 24.20 2.94 -4.49
C ARG A 252 25.33 3.41 -3.55
N GLU A 253 26.20 4.30 -4.02
CA GLU A 253 27.33 4.80 -3.22
C GLU A 253 26.82 5.64 -2.04
N LEU A 254 25.85 6.50 -2.31
CA LEU A 254 25.18 7.28 -1.27
C LEU A 254 24.48 6.38 -0.24
N LEU A 255 23.79 5.34 -0.70
CA LEU A 255 23.14 4.37 0.20
C LEU A 255 24.17 3.64 1.08
N HIS A 256 25.33 3.25 0.54
CA HIS A 256 26.39 2.64 1.34
C HIS A 256 26.93 3.57 2.45
N LYS A 257 27.06 4.85 2.16
CA LYS A 257 27.44 5.84 3.19
C LYS A 257 26.40 5.87 4.33
N TYR A 258 25.12 5.92 3.99
CA TYR A 258 24.05 5.91 5.00
C TYR A 258 23.97 4.60 5.78
N LEU A 259 24.20 3.45 5.14
CA LEU A 259 24.25 2.16 5.82
C LEU A 259 25.41 2.07 6.81
N GLN A 260 26.56 2.66 6.51
CA GLN A 260 27.67 2.74 7.43
C GLN A 260 27.32 3.59 8.67
N GLU A 261 26.64 4.71 8.48
CA GLU A 261 26.20 5.59 9.58
C GLU A 261 25.05 4.97 10.39
N ALA A 262 24.20 4.15 9.74
CA ALA A 262 23.06 3.50 10.39
C ALA A 262 23.47 2.37 11.35
N ASP A 263 24.65 1.80 11.17
CA ASP A 263 25.25 0.76 12.04
C ASP A 263 24.30 -0.42 12.33
N PHE A 264 23.76 -1.04 11.27
CA PHE A 264 22.95 -2.22 11.40
C PHE A 264 23.81 -3.47 11.69
N GLN A 265 23.46 -4.21 12.73
CA GLN A 265 24.10 -5.45 13.16
C GLN A 265 23.09 -6.60 13.19
N LEU A 266 22.55 -6.95 12.03
CA LEU A 266 21.38 -7.84 11.90
C LEU A 266 21.74 -9.32 11.74
N GLY A 267 22.90 -9.76 12.22
CA GLY A 267 23.33 -11.15 12.17
C GLY A 267 23.54 -11.64 10.74
N GLU A 268 22.73 -12.56 10.27
CA GLU A 268 22.79 -13.12 8.91
C GLU A 268 22.34 -12.14 7.80
N PHE A 269 21.71 -11.03 8.18
CA PHE A 269 21.36 -9.96 7.27
C PHE A 269 22.42 -8.86 7.32
N ASP A 270 23.30 -8.86 6.33
CA ASP A 270 24.15 -7.70 6.09
C ASP A 270 23.50 -6.82 5.01
N PRO A 271 22.90 -5.68 5.38
CA PRO A 271 22.23 -4.79 4.42
C PRO A 271 23.14 -4.33 3.29
N LYS A 272 24.44 -4.17 3.56
CA LYS A 272 25.44 -3.78 2.56
C LYS A 272 25.62 -4.84 1.49
N SER A 273 25.80 -6.10 1.90
CA SER A 273 25.90 -7.23 0.95
C SER A 273 24.61 -7.44 0.15
N ILE A 274 23.44 -7.17 0.75
CA ILE A 274 22.14 -7.24 0.08
C ILE A 274 22.04 -6.16 -1.00
N VAL A 275 22.44 -4.95 -0.70
CA VAL A 275 22.48 -3.81 -1.64
C VAL A 275 23.44 -4.10 -2.79
N ASP A 276 24.63 -4.66 -2.51
CA ASP A 276 25.63 -5.00 -3.53
C ASP A 276 25.13 -6.08 -4.49
N ALA A 277 24.37 -7.06 -3.99
CA ALA A 277 23.82 -8.15 -4.78
C ALA A 277 22.54 -7.78 -5.55
N THR A 278 22.03 -6.57 -5.39
CA THR A 278 20.79 -6.09 -6.05
C THR A 278 21.12 -5.37 -7.35
N ASP A 279 20.53 -5.79 -8.46
CA ASP A 279 20.77 -5.17 -9.77
C ASP A 279 20.23 -3.74 -9.83
N GLN A 280 18.96 -3.56 -9.50
CA GLN A 280 18.27 -2.28 -9.58
C GLN A 280 17.76 -1.83 -8.20
N ILE A 281 18.14 -0.62 -7.81
CA ILE A 281 17.72 0.02 -6.58
C ILE A 281 16.85 1.23 -6.93
N PHE A 282 15.70 1.33 -6.29
CA PHE A 282 14.82 2.49 -6.39
C PHE A 282 15.00 3.38 -5.16
N GLU A 283 14.87 4.68 -5.35
CA GLU A 283 14.99 5.69 -4.29
C GLU A 283 13.83 6.68 -4.39
N TYR A 284 13.09 6.86 -3.32
CA TYR A 284 12.02 7.85 -3.28
C TYR A 284 11.69 8.32 -1.86
N PRO A 285 11.15 9.53 -1.72
CA PRO A 285 10.74 10.06 -0.42
C PRO A 285 9.55 9.27 0.14
N ARG A 286 9.48 9.14 1.45
CA ARG A 286 8.30 8.62 2.14
C ARG A 286 7.30 9.75 2.32
N CYS A 287 6.20 9.68 1.59
CA CYS A 287 5.18 10.72 1.57
C CYS A 287 3.81 10.17 1.94
N ASP A 288 3.00 11.06 2.52
CA ASP A 288 1.56 10.89 2.71
C ASP A 288 0.82 12.17 2.32
N ARG A 289 -0.46 12.25 2.65
CA ARG A 289 -1.28 13.46 2.53
C ARG A 289 -2.12 13.66 3.79
N ASP A 290 -2.45 14.90 4.09
CA ASP A 290 -3.40 15.19 5.17
C ASP A 290 -4.78 14.58 4.87
N PRO A 291 -5.45 14.07 5.91
CA PRO A 291 -6.84 13.64 5.79
C PRO A 291 -7.73 14.77 5.29
N LEU A 292 -8.60 14.42 4.34
CA LEU A 292 -9.51 15.38 3.72
C LEU A 292 -10.78 15.60 4.54
N PRO A 293 -11.38 16.80 4.51
CA PRO A 293 -12.66 17.07 5.15
C PRO A 293 -13.83 16.35 4.47
N TYR A 294 -13.72 16.06 3.17
CA TYR A 294 -14.67 15.29 2.37
C TYR A 294 -13.99 14.64 1.18
N TRP A 295 -14.60 13.58 0.61
CA TRP A 295 -14.09 12.86 -0.55
C TRP A 295 -14.97 13.00 -1.78
N SER A 296 -16.22 13.48 -1.59
CA SER A 296 -17.26 13.40 -2.60
C SER A 296 -17.91 14.75 -2.89
N GLN A 297 -18.21 15.01 -4.16
CA GLN A 297 -18.98 16.14 -4.63
C GLN A 297 -19.96 15.70 -5.73
N GLY A 298 -21.26 15.73 -5.46
CA GLY A 298 -22.27 15.35 -6.44
C GLY A 298 -22.13 13.89 -6.87
N ARG A 299 -21.63 13.64 -8.07
CA ARG A 299 -21.44 12.32 -8.68
C ARG A 299 -19.97 11.87 -8.75
N VAL A 300 -19.10 12.52 -8.00
CA VAL A 300 -17.66 12.32 -8.07
C VAL A 300 -17.12 12.01 -6.68
N THR A 301 -16.28 10.96 -6.56
CA THR A 301 -15.66 10.58 -5.28
C THR A 301 -14.21 10.15 -5.46
N LEU A 302 -13.42 10.20 -4.37
CA LEU A 302 -12.05 9.73 -4.29
C LEU A 302 -11.99 8.33 -3.66
N LEU A 303 -10.93 7.56 -3.98
CA LEU A 303 -10.71 6.20 -3.49
C LEU A 303 -9.20 5.91 -3.34
N GLY A 304 -8.83 5.12 -2.32
CA GLY A 304 -7.45 4.71 -2.10
C GLY A 304 -6.50 5.88 -1.83
N ASP A 305 -5.29 5.85 -2.40
CA ASP A 305 -4.28 6.89 -2.15
C ASP A 305 -4.70 8.29 -2.64
N ALA A 306 -5.67 8.40 -3.54
CA ALA A 306 -6.25 9.69 -3.92
C ALA A 306 -7.04 10.31 -2.74
N ALA A 307 -7.66 9.49 -1.91
CA ALA A 307 -8.43 9.89 -0.74
C ALA A 307 -7.58 9.95 0.54
N HIS A 308 -6.73 8.94 0.79
CA HIS A 308 -6.07 8.71 2.07
C HIS A 308 -4.66 8.12 1.94
N ALA A 309 -3.82 8.70 1.07
CA ALA A 309 -2.41 8.31 0.98
C ALA A 309 -1.76 8.31 2.37
N MET A 310 -1.06 7.23 2.72
CA MET A 310 -0.49 7.00 4.03
C MET A 310 0.94 6.46 3.95
N TYR A 311 1.73 6.66 4.99
CA TYR A 311 3.03 6.01 5.08
C TYR A 311 2.90 4.48 5.06
N PRO A 312 3.85 3.75 4.45
CA PRO A 312 3.77 2.29 4.28
C PRO A 312 4.05 1.52 5.58
N VAL A 313 3.65 2.07 6.72
CA VAL A 313 3.75 1.47 8.05
C VAL A 313 2.53 0.56 8.25
N GLY A 314 2.75 -0.65 8.79
CA GLY A 314 1.68 -1.61 9.01
C GLY A 314 1.00 -2.16 7.75
N SER A 315 1.56 -1.89 6.55
CA SER A 315 1.14 -2.49 5.26
C SER A 315 -0.33 -2.25 4.87
N ASN A 316 -0.90 -1.08 5.17
CA ASN A 316 -2.33 -0.83 5.02
C ASN A 316 -2.76 -0.21 3.67
N GLY A 317 -1.92 0.56 2.97
CA GLY A 317 -2.38 1.38 1.83
C GLY A 317 -3.19 0.63 0.78
N ALA A 318 -2.61 -0.43 0.18
CA ALA A 318 -3.32 -1.23 -0.82
C ALA A 318 -4.52 -1.99 -0.24
N SER A 319 -4.40 -2.48 1.01
CA SER A 319 -5.49 -3.18 1.70
C SER A 319 -6.70 -2.27 1.90
N GLN A 320 -6.49 -1.03 2.32
CA GLN A 320 -7.57 -0.06 2.51
C GLN A 320 -8.23 0.34 1.18
N ALA A 321 -7.46 0.46 0.07
CA ALA A 321 -8.03 0.72 -1.25
C ALA A 321 -8.94 -0.43 -1.76
N ILE A 322 -8.61 -1.68 -1.43
CA ILE A 322 -9.45 -2.85 -1.75
C ILE A 322 -10.74 -2.82 -0.91
N LEU A 323 -10.65 -2.47 0.37
CA LEU A 323 -11.84 -2.31 1.23
C LEU A 323 -12.72 -1.14 0.80
N ASP A 324 -12.12 -0.07 0.29
CA ASP A 324 -12.88 1.05 -0.30
C ASP A 324 -13.70 0.59 -1.50
N ALA A 325 -13.10 -0.23 -2.39
CA ALA A 325 -13.78 -0.78 -3.55
C ALA A 325 -15.02 -1.58 -3.14
N ARG A 326 -14.90 -2.44 -2.11
CA ARG A 326 -16.02 -3.21 -1.58
C ARG A 326 -17.11 -2.31 -1.00
N CYS A 327 -16.74 -1.42 -0.09
CA CYS A 327 -17.68 -0.51 0.57
C CYS A 327 -18.44 0.36 -0.43
N LEU A 328 -17.73 0.90 -1.44
CA LEU A 328 -18.34 1.72 -2.49
C LEU A 328 -19.36 0.91 -3.30
N ALA A 329 -19.02 -0.32 -3.70
CA ALA A 329 -19.93 -1.19 -4.47
C ALA A 329 -21.17 -1.58 -3.65
N ASP A 330 -21.00 -1.92 -2.37
CA ASP A 330 -22.12 -2.22 -1.46
C ASP A 330 -23.06 -1.02 -1.33
N CYS A 331 -22.54 0.19 -1.16
CA CYS A 331 -23.33 1.41 -1.10
C CYS A 331 -24.08 1.71 -2.40
N LEU A 332 -23.44 1.48 -3.56
CA LEU A 332 -24.04 1.70 -4.88
C LEU A 332 -25.10 0.68 -5.26
N SER A 333 -25.04 -0.52 -4.68
CA SER A 333 -26.03 -1.59 -4.91
C SER A 333 -27.34 -1.38 -4.14
N GLY A 334 -27.36 -0.42 -3.23
CA GLY A 334 -28.57 -0.04 -2.49
C GLY A 334 -29.56 0.76 -3.33
N SER A 335 -30.65 1.19 -2.71
CA SER A 335 -31.71 1.97 -3.36
C SER A 335 -31.44 3.49 -3.40
N ASN A 336 -30.32 3.95 -2.86
CA ASN A 336 -29.98 5.37 -2.84
C ASN A 336 -29.56 5.86 -4.23
N PRO A 337 -29.90 7.11 -4.62
CA PRO A 337 -29.30 7.74 -5.79
C PRO A 337 -27.77 7.86 -5.62
N VAL A 338 -27.04 7.91 -6.74
CA VAL A 338 -25.57 7.94 -6.74
C VAL A 338 -24.97 8.92 -5.74
N PRO A 339 -25.39 10.20 -5.64
CA PRO A 339 -24.82 11.11 -4.65
C PRO A 339 -25.00 10.65 -3.20
N GLY A 340 -26.13 10.04 -2.87
CA GLY A 340 -26.38 9.49 -1.54
C GLY A 340 -25.57 8.24 -1.24
N ALA A 341 -25.37 7.38 -2.24
CA ALA A 341 -24.54 6.16 -2.12
C ALA A 341 -23.07 6.50 -1.87
N ILE A 342 -22.50 7.45 -2.63
CA ILE A 342 -21.09 7.83 -2.43
C ILE A 342 -20.89 8.65 -1.14
N ALA A 343 -21.90 9.37 -0.66
CA ALA A 343 -21.84 9.98 0.66
C ALA A 343 -21.81 8.93 1.78
N ALA A 344 -22.63 7.88 1.68
CA ALA A 344 -22.60 6.76 2.62
C ALA A 344 -21.25 6.01 2.61
N TYR A 345 -20.66 5.80 1.43
CA TYR A 345 -19.29 5.29 1.31
C TYR A 345 -18.28 6.16 2.04
N GLU A 346 -18.29 7.47 1.79
CA GLU A 346 -17.39 8.42 2.46
C GLU A 346 -17.57 8.39 3.97
N ASP A 347 -18.79 8.42 4.48
CA ASP A 347 -19.08 8.36 5.90
C ASP A 347 -18.55 7.08 6.57
N ALA A 348 -18.61 5.97 5.86
CA ALA A 348 -18.10 4.68 6.35
C ALA A 348 -16.57 4.58 6.33
N ARG A 349 -15.92 5.14 5.30
CA ARG A 349 -14.50 4.88 5.05
C ARG A 349 -13.56 5.99 5.48
N ARG A 350 -13.98 7.25 5.39
CA ARG A 350 -13.13 8.41 5.73
C ARG A 350 -12.68 8.42 7.19
N PRO A 351 -13.55 8.23 8.21
CA PRO A 351 -13.10 8.26 9.60
C PRO A 351 -12.04 7.20 9.94
N PRO A 352 -12.22 5.90 9.65
CA PRO A 352 -11.22 4.89 9.99
C PRO A 352 -9.91 5.07 9.22
N THR A 353 -9.93 5.45 7.94
CA THR A 353 -8.70 5.69 7.16
C THR A 353 -7.96 6.94 7.62
N THR A 354 -8.66 7.98 8.06
CA THR A 354 -8.08 9.15 8.73
C THR A 354 -7.28 8.75 9.98
N GLU A 355 -7.84 7.89 10.82
CA GLU A 355 -7.13 7.41 12.02
C GLU A 355 -5.90 6.57 11.65
N ILE A 356 -5.98 5.74 10.61
CA ILE A 356 -4.81 4.98 10.12
C ILE A 356 -3.70 5.94 9.66
N VAL A 357 -4.01 7.00 8.92
CA VAL A 357 -3.01 8.01 8.52
C VAL A 357 -2.32 8.60 9.75
N HIS A 358 -3.09 9.01 10.77
CA HIS A 358 -2.52 9.57 11.99
C HIS A 358 -1.66 8.59 12.77
N GLN A 359 -2.07 7.32 12.86
CA GLN A 359 -1.31 6.28 13.56
C GLN A 359 -0.03 5.92 12.80
N ASN A 360 -0.06 5.87 11.46
CA ASN A 360 1.11 5.61 10.66
C ASN A 360 2.16 6.73 10.78
N ARG A 361 1.73 7.97 10.94
CA ARG A 361 2.61 9.10 11.28
C ARG A 361 3.30 8.95 12.64
N ARG A 362 2.73 8.14 13.54
CA ARG A 362 3.29 7.78 14.84
C ARG A 362 3.97 6.40 14.87
N SER A 363 4.40 5.90 13.71
CA SER A 363 5.00 4.56 13.54
C SER A 363 4.03 3.38 13.63
N GLY A 364 2.72 3.57 13.77
CA GLY A 364 1.74 2.47 13.80
C GLY A 364 2.14 1.32 14.72
N PRO A 365 2.15 0.04 14.26
CA PRO A 365 2.55 -1.10 15.07
C PRO A 365 4.07 -1.13 15.34
N GLU A 366 4.87 -0.42 14.55
CA GLU A 366 6.33 -0.33 14.69
C GLU A 366 6.77 0.54 15.89
N GLN A 367 5.81 1.17 16.60
CA GLN A 367 6.05 1.84 17.88
C GLN A 367 6.73 0.93 18.92
N VAL A 368 6.56 -0.38 18.83
CA VAL A 368 7.27 -1.33 19.72
C VAL A 368 8.79 -1.22 19.55
N ILE A 369 9.28 -0.93 18.35
CA ILE A 369 10.71 -0.74 18.08
C ILE A 369 11.16 0.62 18.64
N ASP A 370 10.40 1.68 18.35
CA ASP A 370 10.73 3.03 18.79
C ASP A 370 10.78 3.11 20.33
N LEU A 371 9.82 2.47 21.01
CA LEU A 371 9.76 2.37 22.47
C LEU A 371 11.02 1.70 23.06
N VAL A 372 11.42 0.58 22.48
CA VAL A 372 12.60 -0.16 22.98
C VAL A 372 13.90 0.58 22.67
N GLU A 373 14.03 1.18 21.50
CA GLU A 373 15.20 1.99 21.13
C GLU A 373 15.35 3.23 22.03
N GLU A 374 14.23 3.87 22.43
CA GLU A 374 14.26 5.00 23.38
C GLU A 374 14.77 4.58 24.77
N ARG A 375 14.36 3.41 25.26
CA ARG A 375 14.71 2.92 26.59
C ARG A 375 16.05 2.19 26.65
N ALA A 376 16.45 1.56 25.57
CA ALA A 376 17.68 0.77 25.45
C ALA A 376 18.39 1.01 24.10
N PRO A 377 18.93 2.22 23.85
CA PRO A 377 19.53 2.59 22.56
C PRO A 377 20.78 1.78 22.20
N ASP A 378 21.43 1.17 23.17
CA ASP A 378 22.63 0.33 23.00
C ASP A 378 22.30 -1.18 23.02
N GLY A 379 21.01 -1.54 22.94
CA GLY A 379 20.51 -2.90 23.04
C GLY A 379 20.21 -3.33 24.48
N PHE A 380 19.81 -4.57 24.64
CA PHE A 380 19.38 -5.11 25.96
C PHE A 380 19.91 -6.54 26.16
N GLU A 381 20.10 -6.93 27.41
CA GLU A 381 20.39 -8.32 27.77
C GLU A 381 19.08 -9.11 27.86
N HIS A 382 18.08 -8.57 28.56
CA HIS A 382 16.74 -9.12 28.68
C HIS A 382 15.69 -8.07 28.28
N LEU A 383 14.84 -8.40 27.32
CA LEU A 383 13.76 -7.49 26.86
C LEU A 383 12.80 -7.11 28.00
N SER A 384 12.54 -8.03 28.93
CA SER A 384 11.68 -7.79 30.10
C SER A 384 12.13 -6.64 31.00
N ASP A 385 13.43 -6.27 30.97
CA ASP A 385 13.96 -5.16 31.74
C ASP A 385 13.69 -3.79 31.05
N VAL A 386 13.31 -3.83 29.75
CA VAL A 386 13.08 -2.64 28.91
C VAL A 386 11.59 -2.40 28.68
N ALA A 387 10.83 -3.47 28.34
CA ALA A 387 9.41 -3.38 28.04
C ALA A 387 8.70 -4.69 28.46
N SER A 388 7.48 -4.57 28.97
CA SER A 388 6.67 -5.75 29.30
C SER A 388 5.98 -6.32 28.06
N ASP A 389 5.73 -7.63 28.06
CA ASP A 389 4.96 -8.28 26.99
C ASP A 389 3.55 -7.68 26.85
N GLU A 390 2.92 -7.28 27.95
CA GLU A 390 1.59 -6.64 27.93
C GLU A 390 1.62 -5.27 27.22
N GLU A 391 2.65 -4.45 27.48
CA GLU A 391 2.83 -3.14 26.83
C GLU A 391 3.02 -3.31 25.33
N LEU A 392 3.93 -4.19 24.89
CA LEU A 392 4.18 -4.46 23.48
C LEU A 392 2.94 -5.03 22.78
N ARG A 393 2.27 -5.98 23.39
CA ARG A 393 1.04 -6.59 22.89
C ARG A 393 -0.09 -5.56 22.75
N SER A 394 -0.21 -4.63 23.68
CA SER A 394 -1.22 -3.57 23.64
C SER A 394 -1.05 -2.67 22.40
N ILE A 395 0.18 -2.29 22.06
CA ILE A 395 0.50 -1.50 20.87
C ILE A 395 0.08 -2.25 19.59
N ILE A 396 0.52 -3.51 19.43
CA ILE A 396 0.25 -4.32 18.25
C ILE A 396 -1.25 -4.59 18.08
N LYS A 397 -1.91 -5.06 19.16
CA LYS A 397 -3.35 -5.38 19.15
C LYS A 397 -4.20 -4.12 18.95
N GLY A 398 -3.82 -3.00 19.57
CA GLY A 398 -4.49 -1.72 19.42
C GLY A 398 -4.51 -1.28 17.96
N TYR A 399 -3.36 -1.34 17.29
CA TYR A 399 -3.25 -0.99 15.88
C TYR A 399 -4.07 -1.92 14.97
N SER A 400 -3.97 -3.23 15.13
CA SER A 400 -4.69 -4.19 14.28
C SER A 400 -6.21 -4.04 14.39
N THR A 401 -6.71 -3.79 15.60
CA THR A 401 -8.13 -3.55 15.85
C THR A 401 -8.61 -2.24 15.22
N MET A 402 -7.85 -1.15 15.40
CA MET A 402 -8.16 0.16 14.85
C MET A 402 -8.13 0.15 13.31
N ALA A 403 -7.16 -0.52 12.70
CA ALA A 403 -7.02 -0.61 11.24
C ALA A 403 -7.97 -1.64 10.58
N GLY A 404 -8.84 -2.29 11.36
CA GLY A 404 -9.90 -3.16 10.88
C GLY A 404 -9.47 -4.57 10.48
N PHE A 405 -8.24 -4.99 10.83
CA PHE A 405 -7.76 -6.33 10.55
C PHE A 405 -7.53 -7.18 11.82
N GLY A 406 -8.15 -6.82 12.95
CA GLY A 406 -8.21 -7.70 14.10
C GLY A 406 -8.87 -9.04 13.72
N LYS A 407 -8.34 -10.17 14.22
CA LYS A 407 -8.80 -11.51 13.82
C LYS A 407 -10.32 -11.68 13.92
N ASP A 408 -10.91 -11.25 15.03
CA ASP A 408 -12.36 -11.37 15.26
C ASP A 408 -13.18 -10.46 14.32
N GLN A 409 -12.56 -9.47 13.67
CA GLN A 409 -13.21 -8.61 12.69
C GLN A 409 -13.19 -9.25 11.30
N VAL A 410 -12.10 -9.93 10.94
CA VAL A 410 -11.91 -10.54 9.61
C VAL A 410 -12.65 -11.86 9.48
N ASN A 411 -12.64 -12.71 10.54
CA ASN A 411 -13.25 -14.05 10.55
C ASN A 411 -14.79 -14.04 10.76
N LYS A 412 -15.43 -12.89 10.62
CA LYS A 412 -16.90 -12.74 10.74
C LYS A 412 -17.61 -13.04 9.40
#